data_bea7c260779cbfe9cae0599bc961a46c
#
_entry.id   bea7c260779cbfe9cae0599bc961a46c
#
_cell.length_a   1.000
_cell.length_b   1.000
_cell.length_c   1.000
_cell.angle_alpha   90.00
_cell.angle_beta   90.00
_cell.angle_gamma   90.00
#
_symmetry.space_group_name_H-M   'P 1'
#
loop_
_entity.id
_entity.type
_entity.pdbx_description
1 polymer ?
#
loop_
_entity_poly.entity_id
_entity_poly.type
_entity_poly.pdbx_seq_one_letter_code
_entity_poly.pdbx_strand_id
1 'polypeptide(L)'
;MAPDVFRDRTEAGQELGRRLFSACAGLDVVVLALPRGGVPVGYEVARAFDAPLDVMVVRKLGIPGHAEYAMGAIASGGVRVLNDAVVRELGISSAAVEEVARAEGIELERRERLYRDGRPPPDVRGRTAVLVDDGLATGSTMHVAVRALRALHPARIVVAVPVASAEACESLRSEADDVLCVRTPEPFRAVGLGYQDFSQTSDEEVVALLKRSARETASSN
;
A
#
# COMPACT_ATOMS: atom_id res chain seq x y z
N MET A 1 24.80 -17.08 -12.83
CA MET A 1 23.62 -17.23 -11.97
C MET A 1 22.48 -16.50 -12.64
N ALA A 2 21.31 -17.12 -12.81
CA ALA A 2 20.12 -16.41 -13.24
C ALA A 2 19.87 -15.24 -12.25
N PRO A 3 19.40 -14.08 -12.71
CA PRO A 3 19.07 -12.99 -11.80
C PRO A 3 18.05 -13.50 -10.77
N ASP A 4 18.27 -13.17 -9.50
CA ASP A 4 17.36 -13.50 -8.41
C ASP A 4 16.13 -12.59 -8.51
N VAL A 5 15.22 -12.91 -9.45
CA VAL A 5 13.99 -12.17 -9.76
C VAL A 5 12.80 -13.08 -9.56
N PHE A 6 11.66 -12.50 -9.17
CA PHE A 6 10.40 -13.23 -9.10
C PHE A 6 9.84 -13.48 -10.49
N ARG A 7 9.18 -14.60 -10.70
CA ARG A 7 8.47 -14.87 -11.94
C ARG A 7 7.37 -13.82 -12.18
N ASP A 8 6.54 -13.58 -11.16
CA ASP A 8 5.40 -12.68 -11.18
C ASP A 8 5.04 -12.20 -9.75
N ARG A 9 4.00 -11.37 -9.62
CA ARG A 9 3.51 -10.88 -8.32
C ARG A 9 2.93 -11.97 -7.43
N THR A 10 2.44 -13.06 -8.01
CA THR A 10 1.90 -14.21 -7.25
C THR A 10 3.04 -14.92 -6.51
N GLU A 11 4.12 -15.27 -7.21
CA GLU A 11 5.29 -15.89 -6.57
C GLU A 11 5.90 -14.97 -5.50
N ALA A 12 6.01 -13.68 -5.81
CA ALA A 12 6.50 -12.67 -4.88
C ALA A 12 5.64 -12.60 -3.60
N GLY A 13 4.32 -12.61 -3.74
CA GLY A 13 3.37 -12.61 -2.63
C GLY A 13 3.45 -13.88 -1.78
N GLN A 14 3.62 -15.03 -2.40
CA GLN A 14 3.81 -16.32 -1.69
C GLN A 14 5.11 -16.34 -0.87
N GLU A 15 6.20 -15.85 -1.44
CA GLU A 15 7.47 -15.70 -0.71
C GLU A 15 7.33 -14.73 0.46
N LEU A 16 6.70 -13.56 0.21
CA LEU A 16 6.47 -12.55 1.23
C LEU A 16 5.61 -13.07 2.38
N GLY A 17 4.50 -13.77 2.07
CA GLY A 17 3.62 -14.38 3.07
C GLY A 17 4.36 -15.40 3.94
N ARG A 18 5.19 -16.26 3.34
CA ARG A 18 6.00 -17.23 4.10
C ARG A 18 6.98 -16.54 5.07
N ARG A 19 7.63 -15.46 4.65
CA ARG A 19 8.57 -14.72 5.52
C ARG A 19 7.86 -13.95 6.62
N LEU A 20 6.70 -13.37 6.33
CA LEU A 20 5.89 -12.66 7.31
C LEU A 20 5.30 -13.60 8.37
N PHE A 21 5.01 -14.85 8.01
CA PHE A 21 4.31 -15.78 8.89
C PHE A 21 4.98 -15.92 10.25
N SER A 22 6.31 -16.01 10.29
CA SER A 22 7.06 -16.13 11.55
C SER A 22 6.99 -14.87 12.42
N ALA A 23 6.83 -13.69 11.81
CA ALA A 23 6.79 -12.40 12.50
C ALA A 23 5.37 -12.03 12.99
N CYS A 24 4.33 -12.58 12.36
CA CYS A 24 2.93 -12.23 12.62
C CYS A 24 2.07 -13.44 13.05
N ALA A 25 2.66 -14.61 13.29
CA ALA A 25 1.91 -15.80 13.70
C ALA A 25 1.14 -15.56 15.00
N GLY A 26 -0.14 -15.93 15.02
CA GLY A 26 -1.03 -15.78 16.18
C GLY A 26 -1.52 -14.35 16.43
N LEU A 27 -1.19 -13.38 15.57
CA LEU A 27 -1.72 -12.03 15.63
C LEU A 27 -3.02 -11.92 14.82
N ASP A 28 -3.89 -11.00 15.25
CA ASP A 28 -5.09 -10.63 14.49
C ASP A 28 -4.67 -9.70 13.34
N VAL A 29 -4.47 -10.28 12.16
CA VAL A 29 -3.92 -9.61 10.97
C VAL A 29 -5.05 -9.10 10.08
N VAL A 30 -4.84 -7.92 9.49
CA VAL A 30 -5.57 -7.41 8.33
C VAL A 30 -4.56 -6.95 7.27
N VAL A 31 -4.74 -7.37 6.03
CA VAL A 31 -3.86 -7.01 4.92
C VAL A 31 -4.47 -5.86 4.13
N LEU A 32 -3.70 -4.81 3.92
CA LEU A 32 -4.07 -3.62 3.17
C LEU A 32 -3.10 -3.44 2.01
N ALA A 33 -3.56 -3.68 0.79
CA ALA A 33 -2.73 -3.58 -0.40
C ALA A 33 -2.85 -2.21 -1.07
N LEU A 34 -1.73 -1.64 -1.51
CA LEU A 34 -1.73 -0.43 -2.32
C LEU A 34 -2.08 -0.78 -3.77
N PRO A 35 -3.23 -0.30 -4.29
CA PRO A 35 -3.63 -0.64 -5.64
C PRO A 35 -2.81 0.14 -6.68
N ARG A 36 -2.55 -0.44 -7.86
CA ARG A 36 -3.08 -1.72 -8.30
C ARG A 36 -2.12 -2.88 -8.05
N GLY A 37 -0.82 -2.68 -8.30
CA GLY A 37 0.21 -3.73 -8.28
C GLY A 37 0.36 -4.47 -6.96
N GLY A 38 0.11 -3.81 -5.83
CA GLY A 38 0.16 -4.44 -4.52
C GLY A 38 -0.94 -5.47 -4.26
N VAL A 39 -2.07 -5.43 -5.01
CA VAL A 39 -3.21 -6.31 -4.71
C VAL A 39 -2.94 -7.79 -5.01
N PRO A 40 -2.33 -8.19 -6.13
CA PRO A 40 -1.95 -9.59 -6.34
C PRO A 40 -0.98 -10.11 -5.28
N VAL A 41 -0.03 -9.28 -4.83
CA VAL A 41 0.91 -9.62 -3.74
C VAL A 41 0.17 -9.76 -2.41
N GLY A 42 -0.66 -8.76 -2.07
CA GLY A 42 -1.46 -8.74 -0.85
C GLY A 42 -2.44 -9.90 -0.76
N TYR A 43 -3.00 -10.36 -1.89
CA TYR A 43 -3.86 -11.52 -1.93
C TYR A 43 -3.15 -12.80 -1.45
N GLU A 44 -1.94 -13.06 -1.91
CA GLU A 44 -1.16 -14.22 -1.47
C GLU A 44 -0.72 -14.09 0.01
N VAL A 45 -0.40 -12.87 0.45
CA VAL A 45 -0.11 -12.61 1.86
C VAL A 45 -1.35 -12.88 2.72
N ALA A 46 -2.52 -12.36 2.35
CA ALA A 46 -3.77 -12.57 3.09
C ALA A 46 -4.13 -14.06 3.21
N ARG A 47 -3.95 -14.84 2.14
CA ARG A 47 -4.14 -16.29 2.15
C ARG A 47 -3.21 -17.01 3.13
N ALA A 48 -1.96 -16.57 3.24
CA ALA A 48 -0.99 -17.19 4.16
C ALA A 48 -1.40 -17.06 5.64
N PHE A 49 -2.21 -16.04 5.97
CA PHE A 49 -2.69 -15.77 7.32
C PHE A 49 -4.18 -16.08 7.54
N ASP A 50 -4.89 -16.51 6.50
CA ASP A 50 -6.37 -16.58 6.50
C ASP A 50 -6.99 -15.25 6.98
N ALA A 51 -6.40 -14.14 6.51
CA ALA A 51 -6.71 -12.79 6.96
C ALA A 51 -7.56 -12.02 5.94
N PRO A 52 -8.38 -11.04 6.39
CA PRO A 52 -9.06 -10.12 5.49
C PRO A 52 -8.08 -9.33 4.63
N LEU A 53 -8.42 -9.18 3.34
CA LEU A 53 -7.73 -8.30 2.39
C LEU A 53 -8.62 -7.13 2.00
N ASP A 54 -8.06 -5.93 2.03
CA ASP A 54 -8.67 -4.74 1.41
C ASP A 54 -7.59 -3.84 0.77
N VAL A 55 -8.01 -2.75 0.17
CA VAL A 55 -7.11 -1.76 -0.44
C VAL A 55 -6.90 -0.55 0.47
N MET A 56 -5.67 -0.03 0.45
CA MET A 56 -5.31 1.27 0.98
C MET A 56 -5.06 2.22 -0.19
N VAL A 57 -6.07 3.01 -0.56
CA VAL A 57 -5.95 3.95 -1.68
C VAL A 57 -5.27 5.22 -1.20
N VAL A 58 -4.24 5.65 -1.93
CA VAL A 58 -3.51 6.89 -1.68
C VAL A 58 -3.54 7.74 -2.95
N ARG A 59 -3.80 9.04 -2.79
CA ARG A 59 -3.78 10.02 -3.87
C ARG A 59 -2.87 11.20 -3.50
N LYS A 60 -1.93 11.53 -4.38
CA LYS A 60 -1.07 12.70 -4.20
C LYS A 60 -1.89 13.97 -4.37
N LEU A 61 -1.63 14.97 -3.52
CA LEU A 61 -2.13 16.33 -3.68
C LEU A 61 -1.08 17.12 -4.47
N GLY A 62 -1.31 17.29 -5.77
CA GLY A 62 -0.40 18.01 -6.66
C GLY A 62 -0.36 19.50 -6.32
N ILE A 63 0.78 20.15 -6.55
CA ILE A 63 0.90 21.61 -6.44
C ILE A 63 0.10 22.25 -7.59
N PRO A 64 -0.74 23.27 -7.32
CA PRO A 64 -1.46 23.98 -8.37
C PRO A 64 -0.54 24.47 -9.49
N GLY A 65 -0.82 24.07 -10.74
CA GLY A 65 0.01 24.37 -11.91
C GLY A 65 1.22 23.44 -12.12
N HIS A 66 1.53 22.57 -11.15
CA HIS A 66 2.65 21.63 -11.19
C HIS A 66 2.25 20.29 -10.54
N ALA A 67 1.27 19.61 -11.17
CA ALA A 67 0.64 18.41 -10.59
C ALA A 67 1.60 17.21 -10.37
N GLU A 68 2.75 17.18 -11.04
CA GLU A 68 3.82 16.20 -10.85
C GLU A 68 4.56 16.34 -9.52
N TYR A 69 4.56 17.54 -8.93
CA TYR A 69 5.11 17.79 -7.59
C TYR A 69 3.99 17.75 -6.55
N ALA A 70 4.22 17.07 -5.44
CA ALA A 70 3.21 16.88 -4.42
C ALA A 70 3.42 17.80 -3.20
N MET A 71 2.37 18.54 -2.82
CA MET A 71 2.31 19.27 -1.55
C MET A 71 1.77 18.40 -0.41
N GLY A 72 1.35 17.17 -0.72
CA GLY A 72 0.81 16.25 0.26
C GLY A 72 0.16 15.04 -0.39
N ALA A 73 -0.68 14.35 0.36
CA ALA A 73 -1.52 13.27 -0.12
C ALA A 73 -2.77 13.09 0.74
N ILE A 74 -3.77 12.42 0.16
CA ILE A 74 -4.97 11.95 0.84
C ILE A 74 -5.05 10.43 0.70
N ALA A 75 -5.52 9.75 1.72
CA ALA A 75 -5.61 8.29 1.76
C ALA A 75 -6.96 7.80 2.24
N SER A 76 -7.22 6.50 2.06
CA SER A 76 -8.37 5.79 2.61
C SER A 76 -8.63 6.16 4.07
N GLY A 77 -9.91 6.31 4.43
CA GLY A 77 -10.29 6.81 5.75
C GLY A 77 -10.34 8.35 5.86
N GLY A 78 -10.12 9.07 4.75
CA GLY A 78 -10.21 10.54 4.70
C GLY A 78 -9.02 11.26 5.34
N VAL A 79 -7.95 10.53 5.65
CA VAL A 79 -6.75 11.10 6.27
C VAL A 79 -5.95 11.88 5.24
N ARG A 80 -5.60 13.12 5.58
CA ARG A 80 -4.77 14.00 4.75
C ARG A 80 -3.42 14.24 5.43
N VAL A 81 -2.36 14.11 4.66
CA VAL A 81 -0.99 14.41 5.08
C VAL A 81 -0.44 15.51 4.18
N LEU A 82 -0.04 16.63 4.76
CA LEU A 82 0.55 17.76 4.04
C LEU A 82 2.04 17.87 4.33
N ASN A 83 2.79 18.36 3.35
CA ASN A 83 4.13 18.83 3.54
C ASN A 83 4.08 20.34 3.83
N ASP A 84 3.97 20.68 5.12
CA ASP A 84 3.83 22.07 5.56
C ASP A 84 5.00 22.96 5.16
N ALA A 85 6.20 22.40 4.97
CA ALA A 85 7.36 23.13 4.49
C ALA A 85 7.13 23.58 3.05
N VAL A 86 6.73 22.67 2.17
CA VAL A 86 6.42 22.96 0.75
C VAL A 86 5.25 23.96 0.64
N VAL A 87 4.19 23.75 1.42
CA VAL A 87 3.02 24.65 1.40
C VAL A 87 3.42 26.08 1.78
N ARG A 88 4.24 26.25 2.82
CA ARG A 88 4.71 27.57 3.27
C ARG A 88 5.72 28.20 2.31
N GLU A 89 6.69 27.43 1.84
CA GLU A 89 7.76 27.93 0.96
C GLU A 89 7.21 28.44 -0.37
N LEU A 90 6.22 27.73 -0.92
CA LEU A 90 5.57 28.08 -2.18
C LEU A 90 4.37 29.02 -2.00
N GLY A 91 4.04 29.42 -0.78
CA GLY A 91 2.91 30.32 -0.49
C GLY A 91 1.56 29.76 -0.94
N ILE A 92 1.36 28.44 -0.90
CA ILE A 92 0.11 27.82 -1.35
C ILE A 92 -0.98 28.14 -0.33
N SER A 93 -2.06 28.78 -0.80
CA SER A 93 -3.16 29.16 0.07
C SER A 93 -3.94 27.94 0.59
N SER A 94 -4.52 28.06 1.78
CA SER A 94 -5.40 27.01 2.31
C SER A 94 -6.58 26.69 1.39
N ALA A 95 -7.14 27.69 0.70
CA ALA A 95 -8.19 27.48 -0.28
C ALA A 95 -7.74 26.61 -1.46
N ALA A 96 -6.53 26.82 -1.97
CA ALA A 96 -5.96 25.99 -3.04
C ALA A 96 -5.70 24.54 -2.56
N VAL A 97 -5.20 24.36 -1.35
CA VAL A 97 -5.05 23.02 -0.73
C VAL A 97 -6.39 22.30 -0.64
N GLU A 98 -7.44 22.99 -0.15
CA GLU A 98 -8.78 22.41 -0.01
C GLU A 98 -9.41 22.05 -1.37
N GLU A 99 -9.18 22.86 -2.40
CA GLU A 99 -9.69 22.59 -3.76
C GLU A 99 -9.06 21.31 -4.34
N VAL A 100 -7.74 21.17 -4.26
CA VAL A 100 -7.03 19.97 -4.71
C VAL A 100 -7.44 18.76 -3.87
N ALA A 101 -7.52 18.89 -2.56
CA ALA A 101 -7.91 17.80 -1.67
C ALA A 101 -9.33 17.30 -1.97
N ARG A 102 -10.27 18.22 -2.26
CA ARG A 102 -11.65 17.87 -2.64
C ARG A 102 -11.68 17.12 -3.99
N ALA A 103 -10.93 17.58 -4.99
CA ALA A 103 -10.89 16.93 -6.30
C ALA A 103 -10.29 15.51 -6.20
N GLU A 104 -9.17 15.36 -5.50
CA GLU A 104 -8.52 14.05 -5.30
C GLU A 104 -9.36 13.14 -4.38
N GLY A 105 -10.10 13.71 -3.43
CA GLY A 105 -11.04 12.97 -2.58
C GLY A 105 -12.17 12.31 -3.37
N ILE A 106 -12.73 12.97 -4.35
CA ILE A 106 -13.77 12.41 -5.24
C ILE A 106 -13.21 11.21 -6.01
N GLU A 107 -11.99 11.31 -6.54
CA GLU A 107 -11.34 10.21 -7.27
C GLU A 107 -10.95 9.06 -6.32
N LEU A 108 -10.50 9.37 -5.10
CA LEU A 108 -10.23 8.37 -4.08
C LEU A 108 -11.48 7.57 -3.75
N GLU A 109 -12.60 8.25 -3.45
CA GLU A 109 -13.87 7.59 -3.16
C GLU A 109 -14.39 6.77 -4.35
N ARG A 110 -14.20 7.27 -5.59
CA ARG A 110 -14.59 6.53 -6.80
C ARG A 110 -13.84 5.20 -6.87
N ARG A 111 -12.50 5.21 -6.62
CA ARG A 111 -11.68 4.00 -6.61
C ARG A 111 -12.06 3.05 -5.48
N GLU A 112 -12.28 3.57 -4.28
CA GLU A 112 -12.71 2.75 -3.14
C GLU A 112 -14.03 2.04 -3.42
N ARG A 113 -15.02 2.76 -3.98
CA ARG A 113 -16.30 2.17 -4.39
C ARG A 113 -16.13 1.10 -5.46
N LEU A 114 -15.29 1.35 -6.46
CA LEU A 114 -15.00 0.39 -7.52
C LEU A 114 -14.40 -0.91 -6.95
N TYR A 115 -13.38 -0.79 -6.10
CA TYR A 115 -12.64 -1.95 -5.59
C TYR A 115 -13.42 -2.71 -4.51
N ARG A 116 -14.13 -2.02 -3.62
CA ARG A 116 -14.88 -2.65 -2.54
C ARG A 116 -16.25 -3.17 -2.96
N ASP A 117 -16.79 -2.74 -4.09
CA ASP A 117 -18.12 -3.16 -4.57
C ASP A 117 -19.20 -3.00 -3.49
N GLY A 118 -19.21 -1.85 -2.81
CA GLY A 118 -20.15 -1.50 -1.72
C GLY A 118 -19.85 -2.12 -0.36
N ARG A 119 -18.81 -2.93 -0.21
CA ARG A 119 -18.38 -3.45 1.10
C ARG A 119 -17.76 -2.32 1.95
N PRO A 120 -18.01 -2.28 3.26
CA PRO A 120 -17.34 -1.34 4.14
C PRO A 120 -15.84 -1.68 4.25
N PRO A 121 -14.97 -0.69 4.56
CA PRO A 121 -13.57 -0.97 4.89
C PRO A 121 -13.49 -1.86 6.14
N PRO A 122 -12.45 -2.72 6.25
CA PRO A 122 -12.24 -3.51 7.43
C PRO A 122 -11.90 -2.61 8.63
N ASP A 123 -12.34 -3.00 9.81
CA ASP A 123 -11.87 -2.36 11.03
C ASP A 123 -10.41 -2.78 11.29
N VAL A 124 -9.54 -1.79 11.40
CA VAL A 124 -8.10 -1.97 11.67
C VAL A 124 -7.73 -1.65 13.11
N ARG A 125 -8.67 -1.09 13.88
CA ARG A 125 -8.42 -0.64 15.25
C ARG A 125 -8.02 -1.80 16.15
N GLY A 126 -6.88 -1.66 16.81
CA GLY A 126 -6.35 -2.68 17.73
C GLY A 126 -5.81 -3.94 17.05
N ARG A 127 -5.79 -4.01 15.72
CA ARG A 127 -5.29 -5.14 14.94
C ARG A 127 -3.88 -4.89 14.39
N THR A 128 -3.22 -5.94 13.95
CA THR A 128 -1.97 -5.83 13.17
C THR A 128 -2.32 -5.58 11.70
N ALA A 129 -2.03 -4.38 11.23
CA ALA A 129 -2.25 -4.02 9.84
C ALA A 129 -0.97 -4.22 9.02
N VAL A 130 -1.04 -5.07 7.99
CA VAL A 130 0.07 -5.34 7.06
C VAL A 130 -0.17 -4.55 5.78
N LEU A 131 0.64 -3.51 5.55
CA LEU A 131 0.64 -2.72 4.32
C LEU A 131 1.51 -3.41 3.27
N VAL A 132 0.93 -3.68 2.10
CA VAL A 132 1.58 -4.42 1.02
C VAL A 132 1.59 -3.62 -0.28
N ASP A 133 2.72 -3.63 -0.98
CA ASP A 133 2.83 -3.18 -2.37
C ASP A 133 3.68 -4.17 -3.17
N ASP A 134 3.71 -4.05 -4.51
CA ASP A 134 4.55 -4.88 -5.38
C ASP A 134 6.04 -4.48 -5.31
N GLY A 135 6.34 -3.30 -4.81
CA GLY A 135 7.70 -2.86 -4.51
C GLY A 135 7.79 -1.39 -4.14
N LEU A 136 8.97 -1.01 -3.65
CA LEU A 136 9.26 0.37 -3.23
C LEU A 136 10.47 0.91 -3.98
N ALA A 137 10.27 1.95 -4.80
CA ALA A 137 11.37 2.73 -5.36
C ALA A 137 11.81 3.82 -4.36
N THR A 138 10.99 4.84 -4.18
CA THR A 138 11.21 5.92 -3.19
C THR A 138 10.43 5.73 -1.90
N GLY A 139 9.45 4.84 -1.89
CA GLY A 139 8.57 4.63 -0.75
C GLY A 139 7.55 5.74 -0.46
N SER A 140 7.51 6.82 -1.25
CA SER A 140 6.71 8.02 -0.94
C SER A 140 5.21 7.73 -0.76
N THR A 141 4.61 6.83 -1.55
CA THR A 141 3.22 6.41 -1.38
C THR A 141 3.03 5.60 -0.10
N MET A 142 3.99 4.72 0.22
CA MET A 142 3.96 3.89 1.42
C MET A 142 4.07 4.74 2.70
N HIS A 143 4.93 5.76 2.72
CA HIS A 143 5.01 6.71 3.84
C HIS A 143 3.66 7.35 4.15
N VAL A 144 2.95 7.82 3.11
CA VAL A 144 1.61 8.38 3.29
C VAL A 144 0.63 7.34 3.80
N ALA A 145 0.66 6.12 3.24
CA ALA A 145 -0.20 5.02 3.69
C ALA A 145 0.02 4.68 5.18
N VAL A 146 1.28 4.60 5.62
CA VAL A 146 1.63 4.35 7.04
C VAL A 146 1.07 5.46 7.94
N ARG A 147 1.28 6.73 7.58
CA ARG A 147 0.79 7.87 8.38
C ARG A 147 -0.74 7.90 8.44
N ALA A 148 -1.41 7.65 7.32
CA ALA A 148 -2.86 7.58 7.26
C ALA A 148 -3.40 6.41 8.10
N LEU A 149 -2.78 5.25 7.99
CA LEU A 149 -3.16 4.07 8.74
C LEU A 149 -2.96 4.26 10.26
N ARG A 150 -1.88 4.95 10.68
CA ARG A 150 -1.62 5.27 12.08
C ARG A 150 -2.77 6.07 12.73
N ALA A 151 -3.40 6.96 11.97
CA ALA A 151 -4.57 7.73 12.42
C ALA A 151 -5.83 6.87 12.65
N LEU A 152 -5.87 5.64 12.12
CA LEU A 152 -6.95 4.67 12.33
C LEU A 152 -6.71 3.78 13.58
N HIS A 153 -5.62 4.03 14.32
CA HIS A 153 -5.28 3.36 15.58
C HIS A 153 -5.13 1.83 15.51
N PRO A 154 -4.40 1.26 14.54
CA PRO A 154 -4.02 -0.14 14.60
C PRO A 154 -3.11 -0.38 15.82
N ALA A 155 -3.05 -1.62 16.31
CA ALA A 155 -2.10 -2.01 17.35
C ALA A 155 -0.65 -2.03 16.83
N ARG A 156 -0.48 -2.42 15.56
CA ARG A 156 0.82 -2.53 14.89
C ARG A 156 0.68 -2.30 13.39
N ILE A 157 1.67 -1.64 12.79
CA ILE A 157 1.79 -1.47 11.34
C ILE A 157 3.04 -2.20 10.86
N VAL A 158 2.86 -3.13 9.95
CA VAL A 158 3.94 -3.85 9.27
C VAL A 158 3.92 -3.45 7.80
N VAL A 159 5.02 -2.92 7.30
CA VAL A 159 5.20 -2.70 5.86
C VAL A 159 5.88 -3.93 5.27
N ALA A 160 5.33 -4.46 4.19
CA ALA A 160 5.82 -5.69 3.59
C ALA A 160 5.82 -5.61 2.07
N VAL A 161 6.99 -5.76 1.44
CA VAL A 161 7.14 -5.69 -0.01
C VAL A 161 8.14 -6.72 -0.54
N PRO A 162 7.92 -7.26 -1.76
CA PRO A 162 8.85 -8.21 -2.36
C PRO A 162 10.18 -7.58 -2.79
N VAL A 163 10.15 -6.37 -3.35
CA VAL A 163 11.32 -5.70 -3.93
C VAL A 163 11.36 -4.24 -3.48
N ALA A 164 12.51 -3.76 -3.05
CA ALA A 164 12.65 -2.36 -2.66
C ALA A 164 14.10 -1.85 -2.84
N SER A 165 14.27 -0.52 -2.90
CA SER A 165 15.58 0.07 -2.64
C SER A 165 15.91 -0.05 -1.15
N ALA A 166 17.18 -0.23 -0.82
CA ALA A 166 17.62 -0.27 0.59
C ALA A 166 17.27 1.02 1.33
N GLU A 167 17.38 2.17 0.65
CA GLU A 167 17.05 3.49 1.18
C GLU A 167 15.55 3.60 1.54
N ALA A 168 14.64 3.14 0.65
CA ALA A 168 13.21 3.17 0.92
C ALA A 168 12.82 2.25 2.09
N CYS A 169 13.44 1.06 2.21
CA CYS A 169 13.22 0.18 3.36
C CYS A 169 13.67 0.84 4.67
N GLU A 170 14.85 1.45 4.67
CA GLU A 170 15.40 2.06 5.89
C GLU A 170 14.59 3.28 6.33
N SER A 171 14.18 4.13 5.39
CA SER A 171 13.39 5.33 5.71
C SER A 171 12.05 5.00 6.38
N LEU A 172 11.41 3.88 6.02
CA LEU A 172 10.14 3.45 6.59
C LEU A 172 10.24 2.91 8.02
N ARG A 173 11.42 2.47 8.47
CA ARG A 173 11.64 1.94 9.83
C ARG A 173 11.37 2.95 10.94
N SER A 174 11.42 4.24 10.63
CA SER A 174 11.09 5.29 11.60
C SER A 174 9.58 5.53 11.76
N GLU A 175 8.74 5.02 10.85
CA GLU A 175 7.30 5.30 10.82
C GLU A 175 6.43 4.05 11.04
N ALA A 176 6.89 2.87 10.57
CA ALA A 176 6.24 1.59 10.77
C ALA A 176 6.85 0.83 11.96
N ASP A 177 6.08 -0.07 12.56
CA ASP A 177 6.57 -0.90 13.68
C ASP A 177 7.52 -2.00 13.19
N ASP A 178 7.31 -2.47 11.94
CA ASP A 178 8.23 -3.36 11.24
C ASP A 178 8.22 -3.10 9.73
N VAL A 179 9.36 -3.38 9.09
CA VAL A 179 9.53 -3.29 7.64
C VAL A 179 10.21 -4.57 7.13
N LEU A 180 9.52 -5.30 6.27
CA LEU A 180 10.04 -6.48 5.59
C LEU A 180 10.16 -6.23 4.09
N CYS A 181 11.39 -6.15 3.59
CA CYS A 181 11.72 -6.13 2.17
C CYS A 181 12.41 -7.47 1.84
N VAL A 182 11.82 -8.26 0.94
CA VAL A 182 12.36 -9.61 0.63
C VAL A 182 13.67 -9.51 -0.13
N ARG A 183 13.74 -8.59 -1.10
CA ARG A 183 14.92 -8.34 -1.94
C ARG A 183 15.21 -6.84 -2.03
N THR A 184 16.48 -6.51 -1.82
CA THR A 184 17.00 -5.14 -1.96
C THR A 184 18.22 -5.18 -2.91
N PRO A 185 17.96 -5.26 -4.25
CA PRO A 185 19.07 -5.41 -5.21
C PRO A 185 19.94 -4.15 -5.25
N GLU A 186 21.25 -4.36 -5.40
CA GLU A 186 22.22 -3.28 -5.61
C GLU A 186 22.98 -3.49 -6.93
N PRO A 187 22.96 -2.52 -7.85
CA PRO A 187 22.21 -1.25 -7.76
C PRO A 187 20.71 -1.43 -7.97
N PHE A 188 19.89 -0.74 -7.17
CA PHE A 188 18.45 -0.66 -7.42
C PHE A 188 18.17 0.29 -8.59
N ARG A 189 17.40 -0.16 -9.58
CA ARG A 189 17.05 0.66 -10.76
C ARG A 189 15.55 0.91 -10.89
N ALA A 190 14.74 -0.14 -10.74
CA ALA A 190 13.28 -0.08 -10.79
C ALA A 190 12.67 -1.33 -10.17
N VAL A 191 11.48 -1.21 -9.61
CA VAL A 191 10.71 -2.33 -9.04
C VAL A 191 10.50 -3.44 -10.07
N GLY A 192 10.12 -3.09 -11.31
CA GLY A 192 9.81 -4.06 -12.36
C GLY A 192 10.97 -4.96 -12.76
N LEU A 193 12.22 -4.55 -12.52
CA LEU A 193 13.40 -5.40 -12.77
C LEU A 193 13.54 -6.54 -11.76
N GLY A 194 12.80 -6.51 -10.67
CA GLY A 194 12.70 -7.61 -9.71
C GLY A 194 11.75 -8.74 -10.15
N TYR A 195 11.12 -8.60 -11.34
CA TYR A 195 10.13 -9.52 -11.87
C TYR A 195 10.46 -9.92 -13.31
N GLN A 196 10.13 -11.17 -13.69
CA GLN A 196 10.16 -11.60 -15.09
C GLN A 196 8.92 -11.10 -15.84
N ASP A 197 7.74 -11.20 -15.21
CA ASP A 197 6.50 -10.61 -15.68
C ASP A 197 6.04 -9.52 -14.69
N PHE A 198 6.09 -8.26 -15.15
CA PHE A 198 5.62 -7.08 -14.43
C PHE A 198 4.52 -6.37 -15.20
N SER A 199 3.68 -7.12 -15.92
CA SER A 199 2.53 -6.59 -16.64
C SER A 199 1.61 -5.78 -15.73
N GLN A 200 0.89 -4.83 -16.31
CA GLN A 200 0.05 -3.92 -15.54
C GLN A 200 -1.18 -4.65 -15.00
N THR A 201 -1.38 -4.64 -13.69
CA THR A 201 -2.61 -5.11 -13.03
C THR A 201 -3.79 -4.20 -13.39
N SER A 202 -4.90 -4.79 -13.88
CA SER A 202 -6.10 -4.05 -14.24
C SER A 202 -7.03 -3.81 -13.04
N ASP A 203 -7.99 -2.88 -13.18
CA ASP A 203 -9.00 -2.64 -12.15
C ASP A 203 -9.92 -3.86 -11.98
N GLU A 204 -10.20 -4.58 -13.07
CA GLU A 204 -11.01 -5.82 -13.05
C GLU A 204 -10.29 -6.92 -12.28
N GLU A 205 -8.99 -7.06 -12.45
CA GLU A 205 -8.16 -8.01 -11.70
C GLU A 205 -8.17 -7.68 -10.19
N VAL A 206 -8.01 -6.41 -9.84
CA VAL A 206 -8.11 -5.96 -8.43
C VAL A 206 -9.45 -6.35 -7.82
N VAL A 207 -10.56 -6.03 -8.49
CA VAL A 207 -11.92 -6.37 -8.02
C VAL A 207 -12.10 -7.89 -7.88
N ALA A 208 -11.61 -8.66 -8.86
CA ALA A 208 -11.71 -10.13 -8.82
C ALA A 208 -10.96 -10.73 -7.64
N LEU A 209 -9.73 -10.28 -7.37
CA LEU A 209 -8.91 -10.76 -6.25
C LEU A 209 -9.53 -10.39 -4.88
N LEU A 210 -10.03 -9.18 -4.72
CA LEU A 210 -10.70 -8.75 -3.49
C LEU A 210 -11.99 -9.56 -3.24
N LYS A 211 -12.80 -9.82 -4.27
CA LYS A 211 -13.99 -10.65 -4.16
C LYS A 211 -13.65 -12.10 -3.80
N ARG A 212 -12.60 -12.64 -4.39
CA ARG A 212 -12.13 -13.99 -4.12
C ARG A 212 -11.65 -14.12 -2.68
N SER A 213 -10.80 -13.20 -2.21
CA SER A 213 -10.32 -13.18 -0.82
C SER A 213 -11.48 -13.13 0.18
N ALA A 214 -12.47 -12.25 -0.04
CA ALA A 214 -13.62 -12.12 0.84
C ALA A 214 -14.46 -13.41 0.95
N ARG A 215 -14.55 -14.21 -0.13
CA ARG A 215 -15.27 -15.51 -0.11
C ARG A 215 -14.46 -16.56 0.64
N GLU A 216 -13.14 -16.61 0.46
CA GLU A 216 -12.25 -17.57 1.12
C GLU A 216 -12.27 -17.34 2.63
N THR A 217 -12.09 -16.11 3.10
CA THR A 217 -12.15 -15.78 4.54
C THR A 217 -13.53 -16.05 5.17
N ALA A 218 -14.64 -15.82 4.43
CA ALA A 218 -15.98 -16.14 4.93
C ALA A 218 -16.24 -17.66 5.06
N SER A 219 -15.50 -18.48 4.34
CA SER A 219 -15.64 -19.96 4.38
C SER A 219 -14.80 -20.61 5.47
N SER A 220 -13.85 -19.87 6.06
CA SER A 220 -12.94 -20.34 7.11
C SER A 220 -13.45 -20.03 8.53
N ASN A 221 -14.47 -19.17 8.66
CA ASN A 221 -15.13 -18.79 9.92
C ASN A 221 -16.47 -19.52 10.08
#